data_bbe2e88360c039e5c4e9793efd67adf9
#
_entry.id   bbe2e88360c039e5c4e9793efd67adf9
#
_cell.length_a   1.000
_cell.length_b   1.000
_cell.length_c   1.000
_cell.angle_alpha   90.00
_cell.angle_beta   90.00
_cell.angle_gamma   90.00
#
_symmetry.space_group_name_H-M   'P 1'
#
loop_
_entity.id
_entity.type
_entity.pdbx_description
1 polymer ?
#
loop_
_entity_poly.entity_id
_entity_poly.type
_entity_poly.pdbx_seq_one_letter_code
_entity_poly.pdbx_strand_id
1 'polypeptide(L)'
;MAVTLTLLLVIHTDQLLRKKLAQRLQDAEEHVEAVNAKCASLEKTKQRLQNEVEDLMLDVERSNAACAALDKKQRNFDKVAQPI
;
A
#
# COMPACT_ATOMS: atom_id res chain seq x y z
N MET A 1 57.82 16.97 17.68
CA MET A 1 57.54 16.27 16.43
C MET A 1 56.51 15.14 16.56
N ALA A 2 56.62 14.28 17.56
CA ALA A 2 55.66 13.18 17.73
C ALA A 2 54.20 13.69 17.99
N VAL A 3 54.05 14.77 18.75
CA VAL A 3 52.77 15.37 19.06
C VAL A 3 52.08 15.94 17.81
N THR A 4 52.89 16.55 16.92
CA THR A 4 52.35 17.12 15.66
C THR A 4 51.87 16.04 14.72
N LEU A 5 52.63 14.93 14.60
CA LEU A 5 52.25 13.78 13.79
C LEU A 5 50.97 13.14 14.35
N THR A 6 50.86 13.00 15.67
CA THR A 6 49.66 12.46 16.31
C THR A 6 48.43 13.32 16.05
N LEU A 7 48.57 14.65 16.17
CA LEU A 7 47.49 15.61 15.88
C LEU A 7 47.04 15.53 14.42
N LEU A 8 47.98 15.42 13.46
CA LEU A 8 47.66 15.28 12.04
C LEU A 8 46.90 14.00 11.77
N LEU A 9 47.28 12.89 12.41
CA LEU A 9 46.59 11.60 12.27
C LEU A 9 45.18 11.68 12.83
N VAL A 10 44.99 12.32 13.99
CA VAL A 10 43.66 12.48 14.58
C VAL A 10 42.77 13.33 13.70
N ILE A 11 43.28 14.44 13.17
CA ILE A 11 42.50 15.29 12.25
C ILE A 11 42.11 14.52 10.98
N HIS A 12 43.06 13.79 10.40
CA HIS A 12 42.81 13.01 9.20
C HIS A 12 41.75 11.92 9.43
N THR A 13 41.81 11.21 10.55
CA THR A 13 40.83 10.20 10.95
C THR A 13 39.46 10.83 11.17
N ASP A 14 39.40 11.98 11.82
CA ASP A 14 38.16 12.71 12.04
C ASP A 14 37.49 13.13 10.72
N GLN A 15 38.27 13.64 9.78
CA GLN A 15 37.77 14.01 8.46
C GLN A 15 37.22 12.80 7.71
N LEU A 16 37.90 11.65 7.76
CA LEU A 16 37.44 10.41 7.15
C LEU A 16 36.11 9.93 7.78
N LEU A 17 36.00 9.99 9.09
CA LEU A 17 34.79 9.61 9.82
C LEU A 17 33.62 10.51 9.43
N ARG A 18 33.84 11.82 9.39
CA ARG A 18 32.83 12.79 8.97
C ARG A 18 32.34 12.53 7.56
N LYS A 19 33.26 12.23 6.66
CA LYS A 19 32.93 11.91 5.26
C LYS A 19 32.10 10.64 5.14
N LYS A 20 32.47 9.60 5.90
CA LYS A 20 31.69 8.36 5.95
C LYS A 20 30.31 8.58 6.53
N LEU A 21 30.21 9.34 7.61
CA LEU A 21 28.91 9.64 8.24
C LEU A 21 28.01 10.46 7.31
N ALA A 22 28.57 11.45 6.60
CA ALA A 22 27.82 12.23 5.62
C ALA A 22 27.29 11.34 4.49
N GLN A 23 28.11 10.40 4.01
CA GLN A 23 27.67 9.46 2.97
C GLN A 23 26.57 8.53 3.48
N ARG A 24 26.71 8.01 4.69
CA ARG A 24 25.69 7.15 5.29
C ARG A 24 24.39 7.91 5.53
N LEU A 25 24.47 9.17 5.92
CA LEU A 25 23.29 10.01 6.10
C LEU A 25 22.57 10.23 4.76
N GLN A 26 23.33 10.55 3.72
CA GLN A 26 22.77 10.73 2.39
C GLN A 26 22.09 9.46 1.89
N ASP A 27 22.74 8.31 2.04
CA ASP A 27 22.18 7.01 1.65
C ASP A 27 20.89 6.71 2.42
N ALA A 28 20.88 7.01 3.71
CA ALA A 28 19.69 6.83 4.55
C ALA A 28 18.55 7.75 4.12
N GLU A 29 18.84 9.00 3.80
CA GLU A 29 17.84 9.96 3.31
C GLU A 29 17.24 9.50 1.98
N GLU A 30 18.07 9.04 1.06
CA GLU A 30 17.59 8.48 -0.22
C GLU A 30 16.73 7.24 -0.01
N HIS A 31 17.10 6.40 0.94
CA HIS A 31 16.31 5.22 1.28
C HIS A 31 14.94 5.60 1.87
N VAL A 32 14.90 6.59 2.76
CA VAL A 32 13.64 7.11 3.32
C VAL A 32 12.76 7.66 2.22
N GLU A 33 13.30 8.44 1.29
CA GLU A 33 12.52 8.97 0.15
C GLU A 33 11.95 7.85 -0.71
N ALA A 34 12.74 6.82 -0.99
CA ALA A 34 12.28 5.67 -1.77
C ALA A 34 11.16 4.91 -1.06
N VAL A 35 11.29 4.70 0.25
CA VAL A 35 10.25 4.04 1.05
C VAL A 35 8.98 4.90 1.10
N ASN A 36 9.11 6.20 1.28
CA ASN A 36 7.95 7.10 1.29
C ASN A 36 7.23 7.10 -0.06
N ALA A 37 7.96 7.06 -1.16
CA ALA A 37 7.36 6.96 -2.50
C ALA A 37 6.61 5.65 -2.68
N LYS A 38 7.17 4.53 -2.19
CA LYS A 38 6.48 3.23 -2.21
C LYS A 38 5.23 3.23 -1.34
N CYS A 39 5.28 3.84 -0.15
CA CYS A 39 4.13 3.96 0.72
C CYS A 39 3.01 4.76 0.06
N ALA A 40 3.33 5.87 -0.60
CA ALA A 40 2.35 6.68 -1.32
C ALA A 40 1.71 5.89 -2.46
N SER A 41 2.51 5.13 -3.22
CA SER A 41 2.01 4.26 -4.29
C SER A 41 1.10 3.16 -3.76
N LEU A 42 1.49 2.52 -2.65
CA LEU A 42 0.68 1.49 -2.00
C LEU A 42 -0.63 2.05 -1.45
N GLU A 43 -0.63 3.27 -0.92
CA GLU A 43 -1.84 3.92 -0.44
C GLU A 43 -2.84 4.16 -1.57
N LYS A 44 -2.37 4.59 -2.74
CA LYS A 44 -3.21 4.74 -3.94
C LYS A 44 -3.79 3.41 -4.40
N THR A 45 -2.97 2.35 -4.42
CA THR A 45 -3.41 1.01 -4.79
C THR A 45 -4.44 0.49 -3.80
N LYS A 46 -4.22 0.68 -2.51
CA LYS A 46 -5.16 0.32 -1.46
C LYS A 46 -6.51 1.00 -1.68
N GLN A 47 -6.51 2.30 -1.94
CA GLN A 47 -7.73 3.06 -2.17
C GLN A 47 -8.48 2.57 -3.39
N ARG A 48 -7.77 2.28 -4.48
CA ARG A 48 -8.37 1.71 -5.69
C ARG A 48 -9.02 0.36 -5.41
N LEU A 49 -8.31 -0.52 -4.69
CA LEU A 49 -8.83 -1.84 -4.35
C LEU A 49 -10.04 -1.76 -3.43
N GLN A 50 -10.05 -0.85 -2.47
CA GLN A 50 -11.21 -0.61 -1.62
C GLN A 50 -12.43 -0.19 -2.44
N ASN A 51 -12.25 0.70 -3.41
CA ASN A 51 -13.32 1.13 -4.29
C ASN A 51 -13.83 -0.04 -5.15
N GLU A 52 -12.94 -0.88 -5.68
CA GLU A 52 -13.31 -2.07 -6.45
C GLU A 52 -14.11 -3.06 -5.60
N VAL A 53 -13.70 -3.26 -4.34
CA VAL A 53 -14.44 -4.13 -3.41
C VAL A 53 -15.84 -3.58 -3.14
N GLU A 54 -15.99 -2.28 -2.91
CA GLU A 54 -17.27 -1.65 -2.70
C GLU A 54 -18.19 -1.81 -3.92
N ASP A 55 -17.65 -1.62 -5.12
CA ASP A 55 -18.39 -1.82 -6.37
C ASP A 55 -18.86 -3.26 -6.53
N LEU A 56 -17.98 -4.23 -6.24
CA LEU A 56 -18.32 -5.65 -6.28
C LEU A 56 -19.38 -6.02 -5.25
N MET A 57 -19.32 -5.44 -4.06
CA MET A 57 -20.35 -5.66 -3.04
C MET A 57 -21.71 -5.16 -3.50
N LEU A 58 -21.76 -4.00 -4.16
CA LEU A 58 -22.99 -3.48 -4.74
C LEU A 58 -23.52 -4.40 -5.86
N ASP A 59 -22.64 -4.91 -6.70
CA ASP A 59 -23.00 -5.86 -7.75
C ASP A 59 -23.57 -7.14 -7.18
N VAL A 60 -22.97 -7.67 -6.10
CA VAL A 60 -23.48 -8.85 -5.41
C VAL A 60 -24.86 -8.58 -4.81
N GLU A 61 -25.07 -7.44 -4.17
CA GLU A 61 -26.38 -7.05 -3.64
C GLU A 61 -27.44 -6.98 -4.74
N ARG A 62 -27.11 -6.39 -5.88
CA ARG A 62 -28.01 -6.31 -7.04
C ARG A 62 -28.34 -7.69 -7.59
N SER A 63 -27.32 -8.56 -7.71
CA SER A 63 -27.52 -9.93 -8.17
C SER A 63 -28.40 -10.72 -7.21
N ASN A 64 -28.19 -10.58 -5.91
CA ASN A 64 -29.02 -11.23 -4.91
C ASN A 64 -30.46 -10.74 -4.94
N ALA A 65 -30.66 -9.44 -5.12
CA ALA A 65 -32.00 -8.87 -5.26
C ALA A 65 -32.70 -9.37 -6.53
N ALA A 66 -31.95 -9.47 -7.65
CA ALA A 66 -32.49 -10.01 -8.89
C ALA A 66 -32.86 -11.49 -8.75
N CYS A 67 -32.02 -12.29 -8.09
CA CYS A 67 -32.31 -13.68 -7.81
C CYS A 67 -33.56 -13.86 -6.93
N ALA A 68 -33.69 -13.04 -5.89
CA ALA A 68 -34.87 -13.05 -5.02
C ALA A 68 -36.14 -12.68 -5.77
N ALA A 69 -36.06 -11.70 -6.67
CA ALA A 69 -37.19 -11.32 -7.50
C ALA A 69 -37.61 -12.42 -8.49
N LEU A 70 -36.61 -13.10 -9.10
CA LEU A 70 -36.87 -14.24 -9.98
C LEU A 70 -37.48 -15.42 -9.24
N ASP A 71 -37.00 -15.73 -8.03
CA ASP A 71 -37.57 -16.78 -7.19
C ASP A 71 -39.04 -16.49 -6.85
N LYS A 72 -39.35 -15.24 -6.53
CA LYS A 72 -40.70 -14.81 -6.24
C LYS A 72 -41.60 -14.96 -7.46
N LYS A 73 -41.12 -14.56 -8.63
CA LYS A 73 -41.86 -14.73 -9.88
C LYS A 73 -42.11 -16.21 -10.20
N GLN A 74 -41.11 -17.05 -9.97
CA GLN A 74 -41.21 -18.50 -10.21
C GLN A 74 -42.26 -19.12 -9.30
N ARG A 75 -42.29 -18.77 -8.02
CA ARG A 75 -43.29 -19.21 -7.05
C ARG A 75 -44.70 -18.79 -7.45
N ASN A 76 -44.83 -17.53 -7.88
CA ASN A 76 -46.14 -17.03 -8.33
C ASN A 76 -46.61 -17.76 -9.61
N PHE A 77 -45.69 -18.01 -10.53
CA PHE A 77 -45.98 -18.78 -11.74
C PHE A 77 -46.42 -20.20 -11.40
N ASP A 78 -45.74 -20.87 -10.48
CA ASP A 78 -46.08 -22.22 -10.05
C ASP A 78 -47.46 -22.28 -9.41
N LYS A 79 -47.83 -21.29 -8.62
CA LYS A 79 -49.17 -21.17 -8.04
C LYS A 79 -50.26 -21.04 -9.10
N VAL A 80 -50.02 -20.23 -10.11
CA VAL A 80 -51.00 -20.01 -11.20
C VAL A 80 -51.09 -21.22 -12.08
N ALA A 81 -49.98 -21.94 -12.32
CA ALA A 81 -49.93 -23.12 -13.16
C ALA A 81 -50.43 -24.39 -12.48
N GLN A 82 -50.63 -24.40 -11.15
CA GLN A 82 -51.15 -25.59 -10.46
C GLN A 82 -52.58 -25.87 -10.87
N PRO A 83 -52.90 -27.10 -11.27
CA PRO A 83 -54.27 -27.48 -11.56
C PRO A 83 -55.09 -27.45 -10.24
N ILE A 84 -56.23 -26.90 -10.32
CA ILE A 84 -57.16 -26.80 -9.19
C ILE A 84 -57.77 -28.15 -8.87
#